data_0fd6213cb7246a168a1a88d5362cb5b0
#
_entry.id   0fd6213cb7246a168a1a88d5362cb5b0
#
_cell.length_a   1.000
_cell.length_b   1.000
_cell.length_c   1.000
_cell.angle_alpha   90.00
_cell.angle_beta   90.00
_cell.angle_gamma   90.00
#
_symmetry.space_group_name_H-M   'P 1'
#
loop_
_entity.id
_entity.type
_entity.pdbx_description
1 polymer ?
#
loop_
_entity_poly.entity_id
_entity_poly.type
_entity_poly.pdbx_seq_one_letter_code
_entity_poly.pdbx_strand_id
1 'polypeptide(L)'
;MLSIQENQEKILKFARTVGKALGRDEGYNMYCPKLLIITSNEKESRFREVDNACAMENIYLGASSLGLGCVWINQVKDCYDNEEVRKLLTEFGIPESHGVYGCAAIGYPAGEPRDKTITAVAKIVE
;
A
#
# COMPACT_ATOMS: atom_id res chain seq x y z
N MET A 1 0.90 -6.29 -10.87
CA MET A 1 0.21 -7.40 -10.19
C MET A 1 -0.41 -6.90 -8.89
N LEU A 2 -1.55 -7.42 -8.51
CA LEU A 2 -2.21 -7.13 -7.23
C LEU A 2 -2.26 -8.41 -6.38
N SER A 3 -1.88 -8.34 -5.12
CA SER A 3 -2.10 -9.37 -4.12
C SER A 3 -3.01 -8.82 -3.02
N ILE A 4 -4.07 -9.55 -2.68
CA ILE A 4 -5.10 -9.12 -1.75
C ILE A 4 -5.03 -9.98 -0.51
N GLN A 5 -4.88 -9.36 0.66
CA GLN A 5 -4.82 -10.01 1.96
C GLN A 5 -5.97 -9.51 2.85
N GLU A 6 -6.75 -10.44 3.37
CA GLU A 6 -7.87 -10.18 4.32
C GLU A 6 -7.67 -10.89 5.68
N ASN A 7 -6.70 -11.80 5.77
CA ASN A 7 -6.37 -12.46 7.02
C ASN A 7 -5.64 -11.50 7.96
N GLN A 8 -6.28 -11.14 9.06
CA GLN A 8 -5.79 -10.13 10.00
C GLN A 8 -4.47 -10.50 10.66
N GLU A 9 -4.24 -11.77 10.97
CA GLU A 9 -2.99 -12.24 11.58
C GLU A 9 -1.83 -12.11 10.58
N LYS A 10 -2.06 -12.47 9.32
CA LYS A 10 -1.06 -12.32 8.26
C LYS A 10 -0.74 -10.85 7.97
N ILE A 11 -1.76 -9.99 7.93
CA ILE A 11 -1.58 -8.54 7.74
C ILE A 11 -0.76 -7.96 8.90
N LEU A 12 -1.09 -8.31 10.13
CA LEU A 12 -0.38 -7.81 11.31
C LEU A 12 1.06 -8.32 11.35
N LYS A 13 1.28 -9.61 11.05
CA LYS A 13 2.63 -10.19 10.94
C LYS A 13 3.46 -9.45 9.89
N PHE A 14 2.88 -9.21 8.71
CA PHE A 14 3.53 -8.47 7.63
C PHE A 14 3.88 -7.04 8.06
N ALA A 15 2.92 -6.31 8.65
CA ALA A 15 3.14 -4.96 9.12
C ALA A 15 4.29 -4.86 10.14
N ARG A 16 4.31 -5.76 11.14
CA ARG A 16 5.39 -5.81 12.14
C ARG A 16 6.74 -6.14 11.54
N THR A 17 6.79 -7.07 10.58
CA THR A 17 8.02 -7.44 9.88
C THR A 17 8.57 -6.26 9.08
N VAL A 18 7.70 -5.54 8.35
CA VAL A 18 8.06 -4.30 7.63
C VAL A 18 8.52 -3.23 8.63
N GLY A 19 7.80 -3.04 9.73
CA GLY A 19 8.17 -2.09 10.77
C GLY A 19 9.57 -2.36 11.32
N LYS A 20 9.87 -3.63 11.65
CA LYS A 20 11.20 -4.06 12.11
C LYS A 20 12.29 -3.80 11.08
N ALA A 21 12.04 -4.13 9.81
CA ALA A 21 12.99 -3.89 8.72
C ALA A 21 13.33 -2.40 8.53
N LEU A 22 12.39 -1.51 8.87
CA LEU A 22 12.53 -0.06 8.77
C LEU A 22 12.95 0.62 10.08
N GLY A 23 13.23 -0.14 11.13
CA GLY A 23 13.58 0.41 12.46
C GLY A 23 12.44 1.19 13.12
N ARG A 24 11.18 0.86 12.83
CA ARG A 24 10.00 1.42 13.49
C ARG A 24 9.80 0.79 14.87
N ASP A 25 9.01 1.44 15.70
CA ASP A 25 8.62 0.88 17.00
C ASP A 25 7.75 -0.40 16.85
N GLU A 26 7.66 -1.19 17.92
CA GLU A 26 6.93 -2.47 17.92
C GLU A 26 5.41 -2.30 17.69
N GLY A 27 4.88 -1.10 17.86
CA GLY A 27 3.48 -0.76 17.63
C GLY A 27 3.11 -0.58 16.16
N TYR A 28 4.10 -0.55 15.25
CA TYR A 28 3.81 -0.35 13.83
C TYR A 28 2.91 -1.45 13.26
N ASN A 29 1.75 -1.06 12.69
CA ASN A 29 0.69 -1.97 12.32
C ASN A 29 -0.02 -1.62 10.99
N MET A 30 0.52 -0.70 10.19
CA MET A 30 -0.10 -0.24 8.93
C MET A 30 -1.56 0.21 9.10
N TYR A 31 -1.89 0.84 10.24
CA TYR A 31 -3.26 1.29 10.60
C TYR A 31 -4.27 0.16 10.83
N CYS A 32 -3.83 -1.08 11.05
CA CYS A 32 -4.70 -2.26 11.28
C CYS A 32 -5.80 -2.42 10.22
N PRO A 33 -5.49 -2.43 8.93
CA PRO A 33 -6.53 -2.46 7.90
C PRO A 33 -7.29 -3.77 7.91
N LYS A 34 -8.55 -3.74 7.49
CA LYS A 34 -9.35 -4.96 7.27
C LYS A 34 -8.96 -5.69 5.99
N LEU A 35 -8.44 -4.93 5.03
CA LEU A 35 -7.98 -5.43 3.75
C LEU A 35 -6.66 -4.73 3.39
N LEU A 36 -5.66 -5.48 2.97
CA LEU A 36 -4.40 -4.96 2.44
C LEU A 36 -4.27 -5.39 0.98
N ILE A 37 -4.22 -4.43 0.07
CA ILE A 37 -3.92 -4.66 -1.34
C ILE A 37 -2.47 -4.25 -1.59
N ILE A 38 -1.64 -5.20 -2.01
CA ILE A 38 -0.23 -4.97 -2.30
C ILE A 38 -0.07 -4.87 -3.82
N THR A 39 0.47 -3.76 -4.30
CA THR A 39 0.77 -3.56 -5.72
C THR A 39 2.24 -3.83 -5.99
N SER A 40 2.53 -4.62 -7.01
CA SER A 40 3.88 -4.99 -7.40
C SER A 40 4.08 -4.98 -8.90
N ASN A 41 5.30 -4.77 -9.35
CA ASN A 41 5.68 -4.81 -10.76
C ASN A 41 7.10 -5.37 -10.88
N GLU A 42 7.48 -5.80 -12.07
CA GLU A 42 8.85 -6.21 -12.38
C GLU A 42 9.84 -5.13 -11.96
N LYS A 43 10.90 -5.52 -11.26
CA LYS A 43 11.94 -4.61 -10.77
C LYS A 43 12.62 -3.85 -11.92
N GLU A 44 12.76 -4.50 -13.07
CA GLU A 44 13.41 -3.95 -14.27
C GLU A 44 12.48 -3.11 -15.13
N SER A 45 11.16 -3.08 -14.84
CA SER A 45 10.23 -2.24 -15.60
C SER A 45 10.52 -0.76 -15.36
N ARG A 46 10.73 0.01 -16.45
CA ARG A 46 10.91 1.46 -16.38
C ARG A 46 9.67 2.20 -15.87
N PHE A 47 8.50 1.58 -15.96
CA PHE A 47 7.21 2.16 -15.55
C PHE A 47 6.72 1.65 -14.20
N ARG A 48 7.50 0.84 -13.48
CA ARG A 48 7.08 0.18 -12.24
C ARG A 48 6.41 1.09 -11.22
N GLU A 49 6.94 2.29 -11.02
CA GLU A 49 6.38 3.24 -10.06
C GLU A 49 5.14 3.97 -10.62
N VAL A 50 5.16 4.30 -11.90
CA VAL A 50 4.04 4.98 -12.59
C VAL A 50 2.82 4.06 -12.66
N ASP A 51 3.00 2.83 -13.09
CA ASP A 51 1.93 1.82 -13.14
C ASP A 51 1.34 1.59 -11.76
N ASN A 52 2.21 1.54 -10.74
CA ASN A 52 1.79 1.41 -9.36
C ASN A 52 0.94 2.62 -8.92
N ALA A 53 1.37 3.84 -9.21
CA ALA A 53 0.62 5.05 -8.86
C ALA A 53 -0.76 5.06 -9.51
N CYS A 54 -0.86 4.67 -10.79
CA CYS A 54 -2.14 4.55 -11.48
C CYS A 54 -3.04 3.48 -10.84
N ALA A 55 -2.48 2.33 -10.47
CA ALA A 55 -3.22 1.28 -9.79
C ALA A 55 -3.72 1.74 -8.42
N MET A 56 -2.88 2.43 -7.65
CA MET A 56 -3.24 2.97 -6.33
C MET A 56 -4.37 4.00 -6.43
N GLU A 57 -4.33 4.90 -7.41
CA GLU A 57 -5.41 5.89 -7.62
C GLU A 57 -6.74 5.20 -7.92
N ASN A 58 -6.75 4.19 -8.79
CA ASN A 58 -7.96 3.41 -9.06
C ASN A 58 -8.49 2.69 -7.81
N ILE A 59 -7.60 2.17 -6.95
CA ILE A 59 -7.98 1.56 -5.67
C ILE A 59 -8.61 2.60 -4.74
N TYR A 60 -8.06 3.82 -4.67
CA TYR A 60 -8.63 4.92 -3.88
C TYR A 60 -10.03 5.29 -4.35
N LEU A 61 -10.21 5.48 -5.65
CA LEU A 61 -11.51 5.82 -6.23
C LEU A 61 -12.53 4.69 -5.97
N GLY A 62 -12.12 3.44 -6.14
CA GLY A 62 -12.95 2.28 -5.82
C GLY A 62 -13.32 2.21 -4.35
N ALA A 63 -12.39 2.37 -3.44
CA ALA A 63 -12.65 2.39 -2.00
C ALA A 63 -13.61 3.52 -1.62
N SER A 64 -13.36 4.73 -2.13
CA SER A 64 -14.22 5.89 -1.89
C SER A 64 -15.65 5.68 -2.39
N SER A 65 -15.82 5.10 -3.57
CA SER A 65 -17.15 4.80 -4.13
C SER A 65 -17.96 3.80 -3.31
N LEU A 66 -17.28 2.98 -2.51
CA LEU A 66 -17.85 2.00 -1.58
C LEU A 66 -17.99 2.53 -0.15
N GLY A 67 -17.68 3.80 0.10
CA GLY A 67 -17.71 4.40 1.45
C GLY A 67 -16.61 3.87 2.36
N LEU A 68 -15.51 3.33 1.81
CA LEU A 68 -14.38 2.82 2.57
C LEU A 68 -13.26 3.86 2.68
N GLY A 69 -12.53 3.80 3.81
CA GLY A 69 -11.26 4.52 3.97
C GLY A 69 -10.11 3.76 3.32
N CYS A 70 -9.17 4.50 2.73
CA CYS A 70 -7.97 3.94 2.14
C CYS A 70 -6.74 4.79 2.48
N VAL A 71 -5.64 4.14 2.86
CA VAL A 71 -4.35 4.79 3.12
C VAL A 71 -3.27 4.13 2.28
N TRP A 72 -2.45 4.94 1.61
CA TRP A 72 -1.26 4.46 0.90
C TRP A 72 -0.12 4.16 1.87
N ILE A 73 0.28 2.92 1.95
CA ILE A 73 1.48 2.49 2.66
C ILE A 73 2.63 2.45 1.64
N ASN A 74 3.46 3.48 1.66
CA ASN A 74 4.57 3.63 0.71
C ASN A 74 5.86 2.93 1.19
N GLN A 75 5.99 2.69 2.49
CA GLN A 75 7.25 2.29 3.13
C GLN A 75 7.76 0.91 2.69
N VAL A 76 6.91 0.03 2.17
CA VAL A 76 7.31 -1.32 1.73
C VAL A 76 8.33 -1.26 0.59
N LYS A 77 8.30 -0.19 -0.22
CA LYS A 77 9.26 0.00 -1.31
C LYS A 77 10.73 0.08 -0.82
N ASP A 78 10.93 0.52 0.42
CA ASP A 78 12.27 0.71 0.99
C ASP A 78 12.81 -0.58 1.65
N CYS A 79 12.00 -1.64 1.72
CA CYS A 79 12.39 -2.88 2.38
C CYS A 79 11.87 -4.17 1.74
N TYR A 80 11.28 -4.13 0.54
CA TYR A 80 10.72 -5.34 -0.09
C TYR A 80 11.78 -6.42 -0.40
N ASP A 81 13.06 -6.07 -0.45
CA ASP A 81 14.19 -7.01 -0.62
C ASP A 81 14.80 -7.46 0.73
N ASN A 82 14.32 -6.94 1.87
CA ASN A 82 14.70 -7.48 3.18
C ASN A 82 14.27 -8.96 3.26
N GLU A 83 15.13 -9.84 3.75
CA GLU A 83 14.92 -11.29 3.73
C GLU A 83 13.57 -11.72 4.34
N GLU A 84 13.24 -11.19 5.54
CA GLU A 84 12.02 -11.58 6.23
C GLU A 84 10.76 -10.99 5.56
N VAL A 85 10.87 -9.76 5.04
CA VAL A 85 9.78 -9.14 4.27
C VAL A 85 9.55 -9.90 2.97
N ARG A 86 10.64 -10.28 2.27
CA ARG A 86 10.56 -11.02 1.01
C ARG A 86 9.89 -12.38 1.17
N LYS A 87 10.21 -13.12 2.25
CA LYS A 87 9.53 -14.39 2.56
C LYS A 87 8.02 -14.22 2.61
N LEU A 88 7.54 -13.21 3.34
CA LEU A 88 6.10 -12.95 3.44
C LEU A 88 5.47 -12.50 2.11
N LEU A 89 6.17 -11.68 1.33
CA LEU A 89 5.70 -11.28 0.00
C LEU A 89 5.58 -12.49 -0.93
N THR A 90 6.50 -13.45 -0.85
CA THR A 90 6.41 -14.69 -1.60
C THR A 90 5.24 -15.58 -1.13
N GLU A 91 5.00 -15.66 0.19
CA GLU A 91 3.81 -16.32 0.74
C GLU A 91 2.50 -15.66 0.26
N PHE A 92 2.52 -14.37 -0.03
CA PHE A 92 1.41 -13.61 -0.61
C PHE A 92 1.32 -13.73 -2.14
N GLY A 93 2.15 -14.57 -2.75
CA GLY A 93 2.15 -14.84 -4.18
C GLY A 93 2.86 -13.78 -5.03
N ILE A 94 3.67 -12.90 -4.43
CA ILE A 94 4.43 -11.89 -5.17
C ILE A 94 5.76 -12.48 -5.61
N PRO A 95 6.06 -12.56 -6.92
CA PRO A 95 7.30 -13.14 -7.45
C PRO A 95 8.54 -12.40 -6.96
N GLU A 96 9.67 -13.08 -6.89
CA GLU A 96 10.95 -12.47 -6.52
C GLU A 96 11.44 -11.41 -7.51
N SER A 97 11.06 -11.55 -8.79
CA SER A 97 11.34 -10.56 -9.82
C SER A 97 10.57 -9.23 -9.61
N HIS A 98 9.52 -9.24 -8.76
CA HIS A 98 8.72 -8.06 -8.48
C HIS A 98 9.22 -7.29 -7.26
N GLY A 99 9.29 -5.97 -7.40
CA GLY A 99 9.32 -5.01 -6.31
C GLY A 99 7.90 -4.60 -5.89
N VAL A 100 7.75 -4.13 -4.66
CA VAL A 100 6.50 -3.56 -4.13
C VAL A 100 6.64 -2.05 -4.06
N TYR A 101 5.75 -1.32 -4.75
CA TYR A 101 5.83 0.14 -4.87
C TYR A 101 4.68 0.86 -4.16
N GLY A 102 3.78 0.12 -3.53
CA GLY A 102 2.72 0.64 -2.68
C GLY A 102 1.79 -0.45 -2.19
N CYS A 103 1.15 -0.18 -1.06
CA CYS A 103 0.06 -1.00 -0.55
C CYS A 103 -1.11 -0.10 -0.17
N ALA A 104 -2.32 -0.55 -0.42
CA ALA A 104 -3.54 0.10 0.04
C ALA A 104 -4.03 -0.58 1.31
N ALA A 105 -4.01 0.17 2.42
CA ALA A 105 -4.61 -0.23 3.68
C ALA A 105 -6.08 0.24 3.68
N ILE A 106 -7.02 -0.70 3.63
CA ILE A 106 -8.45 -0.41 3.45
C ILE A 106 -9.24 -0.86 4.68
N GLY A 107 -10.19 -0.05 5.09
CA GLY A 107 -11.08 -0.33 6.21
C GLY A 107 -12.29 0.60 6.24
N TYR A 108 -13.15 0.40 7.22
CA TYR A 108 -14.26 1.30 7.45
C TYR A 108 -13.74 2.59 8.11
N PRO A 109 -14.20 3.79 7.66
CA PRO A 109 -13.79 5.03 8.27
C PRO A 109 -14.30 5.10 9.72
N ALA A 110 -13.45 5.57 10.64
CA ALA A 110 -13.81 5.73 12.05
C ALA A 110 -14.54 7.05 12.35
N GLY A 111 -14.68 7.92 11.36
CA GLY A 111 -15.32 9.24 11.48
C GLY A 111 -15.39 9.95 10.14
N GLU A 112 -15.89 11.17 10.14
CA GLU A 112 -15.98 12.01 8.95
C GLU A 112 -14.59 12.34 8.40
N PRO A 113 -14.42 12.36 7.06
CA PRO A 113 -13.17 12.78 6.45
C PRO A 113 -12.85 14.22 6.84
N ARG A 114 -11.57 14.48 7.07
CA ARG A 114 -11.11 15.85 7.31
C ARG A 114 -11.18 16.65 6.02
N ASP A 115 -11.74 17.86 6.11
CA ASP A 115 -11.69 18.81 5.01
C ASP A 115 -10.23 19.12 4.65
N LYS A 116 -9.91 19.02 3.37
CA LYS A 116 -8.61 19.42 2.83
C LYS A 116 -8.76 20.69 2.02
N THR A 117 -7.97 21.70 2.35
CA THR A 117 -7.81 22.86 1.48
C THR A 117 -6.98 22.46 0.27
N ILE A 118 -7.56 22.56 -0.92
CA ILE A 118 -6.83 22.36 -2.17
C ILE A 118 -5.98 23.60 -2.43
N THR A 119 -4.66 23.45 -2.38
CA THR A 119 -3.69 24.53 -2.65
C THR A 119 -3.19 24.52 -4.10
N ALA A 120 -3.52 23.49 -4.86
CA ALA A 120 -3.16 23.40 -6.27
C ALA A 120 -3.96 24.44 -7.08
N VAL A 121 -3.25 25.14 -7.97
CA VAL A 121 -3.86 26.14 -8.88
C VAL A 121 -4.01 25.49 -10.26
N ALA A 122 -5.25 25.43 -10.75
CA ALA A 122 -5.53 25.10 -12.14
C ALA A 122 -5.58 26.41 -12.96
N LYS A 123 -4.80 26.50 -14.04
CA LYS A 123 -4.83 27.63 -14.96
C LYS A 123 -5.29 27.14 -16.34
N ILE A 124 -6.35 27.75 -16.83
CA ILE A 124 -6.78 27.57 -18.22
C ILE A 124 -5.95 28.53 -19.06
N VAL A 125 -5.26 28.01 -20.06
CA VAL A 125 -4.51 28.80 -21.03
C VAL A 125 -5.28 28.76 -22.33
N GLU A 126 -5.76 29.94 -22.79
CA GLU A 126 -6.44 30.10 -24.07
C GLU A 126 -5.45 30.28 -25.22
#